data_891e9b03c2419007ba111c918a17856f
#
_entry.id   891e9b03c2419007ba111c918a17856f
#
_cell.length_a   1.000
_cell.length_b   1.000
_cell.length_c   1.000
_cell.angle_alpha   90.00
_cell.angle_beta   90.00
_cell.angle_gamma   90.00
#
_symmetry.space_group_name_H-M   'P 1'
#
loop_
_entity.id
_entity.type
_entity.pdbx_description
1 polymer ?
#
loop_
_entity_poly.entity_id
_entity_poly.type
_entity_poly.pdbx_seq_one_letter_code
_entity_poly.pdbx_strand_id
1 'polypeptide(L)'
;KVRLAIKVEKISLDNVLDRIRVGGTILESNNESVPHGTHHSFTIKIDEGFNLVKKKWSGVEKKLAKSKGKKTKFILIAIDTGDCGIGRLKGTHLHLLPNLYSGSSGKRYKSNFKIEKFFDDVIGAISSVAEKDNLVIIFGPGETKKKFYNYVSKKPIADKCQFKVIEGIDSGGEDGIHVFTK
;
A
#
# COMPACT_ATOMS: atom_id res chain seq x y z
N LYS A 1 20.19 -9.54 25.47
CA LYS A 1 19.39 -8.55 24.72
C LYS A 1 19.49 -7.21 25.45
N VAL A 2 20.04 -6.19 24.79
CA VAL A 2 20.18 -4.85 25.39
C VAL A 2 18.83 -4.14 25.33
N ARG A 3 18.45 -3.48 26.42
CA ARG A 3 17.29 -2.59 26.50
C ARG A 3 17.80 -1.17 26.69
N LEU A 4 17.30 -0.26 25.88
CA LEU A 4 17.66 1.14 25.92
C LEU A 4 16.40 1.99 26.09
N ALA A 5 16.48 3.03 26.93
CA ALA A 5 15.56 4.13 26.92
C ALA A 5 16.26 5.35 26.25
N ILE A 6 15.63 5.92 25.25
CA ILE A 6 16.18 7.10 24.57
C ILE A 6 15.19 8.26 24.65
N LYS A 7 15.71 9.45 24.78
CA LYS A 7 14.95 10.67 24.53
C LYS A 7 14.90 10.91 23.03
N VAL A 8 13.73 10.74 22.44
CA VAL A 8 13.54 10.85 20.98
C VAL A 8 13.76 12.30 20.54
N GLU A 9 14.62 12.49 19.55
CA GLU A 9 14.96 13.78 18.96
C GLU A 9 14.63 13.82 17.46
N LYS A 10 14.72 12.67 16.78
CA LYS A 10 14.45 12.55 15.34
C LYS A 10 13.69 11.28 15.04
N ILE A 11 12.70 11.41 14.16
CA ILE A 11 11.96 10.27 13.59
C ILE A 11 11.99 10.44 12.07
N SER A 12 12.32 9.36 11.37
CA SER A 12 12.23 9.29 9.90
C SER A 12 11.53 8.00 9.49
N LEU A 13 10.66 8.11 8.49
CA LEU A 13 9.97 6.97 7.88
C LEU A 13 10.75 6.53 6.64
N ASP A 14 11.06 5.24 6.58
CA ASP A 14 11.59 4.58 5.38
C ASP A 14 10.42 3.86 4.70
N ASN A 15 9.85 4.51 3.69
CA ASN A 15 8.67 4.01 2.97
C ASN A 15 8.99 2.77 2.12
N VAL A 16 10.24 2.60 1.71
CA VAL A 16 10.66 1.46 0.88
C VAL A 16 10.74 0.18 1.70
N LEU A 17 11.24 0.28 2.92
CA LEU A 17 11.47 -0.86 3.81
C LEU A 17 10.44 -0.95 4.95
N ASP A 18 9.41 -0.12 4.90
CA ASP A 18 8.26 -0.11 5.84
C ASP A 18 8.70 -0.13 7.31
N ARG A 19 9.63 0.78 7.63
CA ARG A 19 10.25 0.88 8.95
C ARG A 19 10.43 2.32 9.40
N ILE A 20 10.39 2.52 10.71
CA ILE A 20 10.63 3.82 11.33
C ILE A 20 12.03 3.82 11.94
N ARG A 21 12.85 4.78 11.57
CA ARG A 21 14.12 5.05 12.24
C ARG A 21 13.92 6.11 13.31
N VAL A 22 14.30 5.79 14.53
CA VAL A 22 14.19 6.67 15.69
C VAL A 22 15.59 6.94 16.20
N GLY A 23 15.93 8.23 16.35
CA GLY A 23 17.22 8.68 16.89
C GLY A 23 17.02 9.59 18.08
N GLY A 24 17.96 9.57 19.00
CA GLY A 24 17.96 10.38 20.18
C GLY A 24 19.04 10.05 21.18
N THR A 25 19.01 10.71 22.32
CA THR A 25 19.99 10.57 23.41
C THR A 25 19.61 9.43 24.34
N ILE A 26 20.56 8.56 24.70
CA ILE A 26 20.39 7.46 25.64
C ILE A 26 20.20 8.04 27.04
N LEU A 27 19.04 7.72 27.66
CA LEU A 27 18.74 8.05 29.05
C LEU A 27 19.11 6.91 30.00
N GLU A 28 18.80 5.68 29.59
CA GLU A 28 18.98 4.48 30.41
C GLU A 28 19.39 3.29 29.56
N SER A 29 20.20 2.41 30.12
CA SER A 29 20.61 1.14 29.52
C SER A 29 20.68 0.07 30.62
N ASN A 30 20.28 -1.16 30.26
CA ASN A 30 20.54 -2.32 31.12
C ASN A 30 21.94 -2.92 30.89
N ASN A 31 22.78 -2.28 30.11
CA ASN A 31 24.16 -2.66 29.86
C ASN A 31 25.10 -1.52 30.28
N GLU A 32 25.93 -1.76 31.27
CA GLU A 32 26.87 -0.77 31.83
C GLU A 32 27.91 -0.28 30.82
N SER A 33 28.19 -1.07 29.76
CA SER A 33 29.10 -0.70 28.70
C SER A 33 28.51 0.35 27.73
N VAL A 34 27.24 0.70 27.87
CA VAL A 34 26.58 1.69 27.00
C VAL A 34 26.55 3.05 27.72
N PRO A 35 27.31 4.04 27.24
CA PRO A 35 27.41 5.34 27.92
C PRO A 35 26.08 6.10 27.84
N HIS A 36 25.64 6.62 28.97
CA HIS A 36 24.50 7.54 29.07
C HIS A 36 24.83 8.87 28.38
N GLY A 37 23.84 9.53 27.84
CA GLY A 37 24.01 10.83 27.19
C GLY A 37 24.57 10.78 25.77
N THR A 38 24.94 9.61 25.27
CA THR A 38 25.37 9.46 23.87
C THR A 38 24.18 9.35 22.93
N HIS A 39 24.37 9.79 21.69
CA HIS A 39 23.36 9.68 20.65
C HIS A 39 23.30 8.26 20.08
N HIS A 40 22.11 7.71 19.98
CA HIS A 40 21.89 6.40 19.36
C HIS A 40 20.67 6.43 18.43
N SER A 41 20.69 5.58 17.41
CA SER A 41 19.53 5.38 16.56
C SER A 41 19.23 3.91 16.35
N PHE A 42 17.97 3.57 16.31
CA PHE A 42 17.50 2.21 16.02
C PHE A 42 16.31 2.26 15.06
N THR A 43 16.05 1.12 14.47
CA THR A 43 14.97 0.95 13.50
C THR A 43 13.88 0.09 14.11
N ILE A 44 12.64 0.55 14.04
CA ILE A 44 11.44 -0.20 14.41
C ILE A 44 10.81 -0.74 13.13
N LYS A 45 10.69 -2.05 13.07
CA LYS A 45 10.02 -2.76 11.97
C LYS A 45 8.56 -3.02 12.32
N ILE A 46 7.76 -3.38 11.32
CA ILE A 46 6.40 -3.85 11.55
C ILE A 46 6.43 -5.07 12.47
N ASP A 47 5.48 -5.13 13.39
CA ASP A 47 5.31 -6.16 14.41
C ASP A 47 6.41 -6.18 15.51
N GLU A 48 7.35 -5.22 15.54
CA GLU A 48 8.24 -5.02 16.66
C GLU A 48 7.56 -4.20 17.77
N GLY A 49 7.63 -4.69 19.01
CA GLY A 49 7.09 -4.02 20.18
C GLY A 49 8.09 -3.01 20.77
N PHE A 50 7.59 -1.85 21.17
CA PHE A 50 8.35 -0.85 21.91
C PHE A 50 7.45 -0.16 22.94
N ASN A 51 8.07 0.45 23.94
CA ASN A 51 7.38 1.26 24.94
C ASN A 51 7.57 2.75 24.61
N LEU A 52 6.47 3.47 24.46
CA LEU A 52 6.49 4.92 24.30
C LEU A 52 6.09 5.60 25.61
N VAL A 53 7.00 6.37 26.18
CA VAL A 53 6.77 7.14 27.41
C VAL A 53 6.65 8.61 27.07
N LYS A 54 5.61 9.26 27.58
CA LYS A 54 5.33 10.68 27.36
C LYS A 54 4.78 11.31 28.65
N LYS A 55 5.23 12.51 28.98
CA LYS A 55 4.79 13.22 30.19
C LYS A 55 3.28 13.46 30.23
N LYS A 56 2.68 13.76 29.08
CA LYS A 56 1.23 14.00 28.95
C LYS A 56 0.71 13.44 27.63
N TRP A 57 -0.35 12.66 27.70
CA TRP A 57 -1.05 12.07 26.57
C TRP A 57 -2.35 12.83 26.31
N SER A 58 -2.56 13.31 25.10
CA SER A 58 -3.86 13.85 24.66
C SER A 58 -4.89 12.72 24.45
N GLY A 59 -6.17 13.09 24.41
CA GLY A 59 -7.24 12.12 24.14
C GLY A 59 -7.12 11.46 22.74
N VAL A 60 -6.66 12.23 21.75
CA VAL A 60 -6.44 11.74 20.38
C VAL A 60 -5.29 10.73 20.35
N GLU A 61 -4.16 11.05 20.97
CA GLU A 61 -3.00 10.15 21.05
C GLU A 61 -3.34 8.83 21.75
N LYS A 62 -4.11 8.89 22.84
CA LYS A 62 -4.59 7.69 23.54
C LYS A 62 -5.49 6.82 22.65
N LYS A 63 -6.38 7.45 21.85
CA LYS A 63 -7.22 6.74 20.88
C LYS A 63 -6.38 6.08 19.80
N LEU A 64 -5.40 6.80 19.26
CA LEU A 64 -4.48 6.26 18.23
C LEU A 64 -3.64 5.09 18.77
N ALA A 65 -3.07 5.22 19.96
CA ALA A 65 -2.27 4.17 20.60
C ALA A 65 -3.09 2.91 20.94
N LYS A 66 -4.38 3.07 21.25
CA LYS A 66 -5.30 1.95 21.51
C LYS A 66 -5.94 1.39 20.25
N SER A 67 -5.99 2.16 19.17
CA SER A 67 -6.50 1.67 17.91
C SER A 67 -5.55 0.57 17.44
N LYS A 68 -6.02 -0.68 17.48
CA LYS A 68 -5.44 -1.72 16.62
C LYS A 68 -5.64 -1.17 15.21
N GLY A 69 -4.58 -0.58 14.62
CA GLY A 69 -4.67 0.00 13.29
C GLY A 69 -5.38 -1.02 12.42
N LYS A 70 -6.58 -0.72 11.95
CA LYS A 70 -7.19 -1.53 10.90
C LYS A 70 -6.18 -1.47 9.78
N LYS A 71 -5.46 -2.56 9.55
CA LYS A 71 -4.56 -2.70 8.41
C LYS A 71 -5.47 -2.61 7.19
N THR A 72 -5.79 -1.38 6.78
CA THR A 72 -6.64 -1.14 5.62
C THR A 72 -5.83 -1.66 4.44
N LYS A 73 -6.33 -2.71 3.84
CA LYS A 73 -5.70 -3.36 2.70
C LYS A 73 -6.43 -2.87 1.47
N PHE A 74 -5.71 -2.18 0.62
CA PHE A 74 -6.23 -1.73 -0.66
C PHE A 74 -5.60 -2.53 -1.78
N ILE A 75 -6.38 -2.76 -2.84
CA ILE A 75 -5.87 -3.17 -4.13
C ILE A 75 -6.08 -1.99 -5.07
N LEU A 76 -5.02 -1.53 -5.68
CA LEU A 76 -4.99 -0.42 -6.62
C LEU A 76 -4.93 -0.97 -8.03
N ILE A 77 -5.78 -0.48 -8.92
CA ILE A 77 -5.87 -0.91 -10.31
C ILE A 77 -5.82 0.31 -11.21
N ALA A 78 -4.69 0.48 -11.89
CA ALA A 78 -4.52 1.51 -12.90
C ALA A 78 -4.68 0.87 -14.28
N ILE A 79 -5.84 1.06 -14.92
CA ILE A 79 -6.20 0.37 -16.16
C ILE A 79 -6.49 1.32 -17.30
N ASP A 80 -5.92 1.02 -18.46
CA ASP A 80 -6.30 1.62 -19.74
C ASP A 80 -6.63 0.54 -20.79
N THR A 81 -6.63 0.92 -22.09
CA THR A 81 -6.90 -0.02 -23.18
C THR A 81 -5.72 -0.92 -23.51
N GLY A 82 -4.50 -0.53 -23.15
CA GLY A 82 -3.24 -1.20 -23.48
C GLY A 82 -2.70 -2.06 -22.37
N ASP A 83 -2.81 -1.59 -21.13
CA ASP A 83 -2.21 -2.26 -19.98
C ASP A 83 -2.99 -2.06 -18.67
N CYS A 84 -2.58 -2.80 -17.66
CA CYS A 84 -3.12 -2.69 -16.31
C CYS A 84 -2.02 -2.93 -15.28
N GLY A 85 -1.77 -1.92 -14.45
CA GLY A 85 -0.96 -2.03 -13.23
C GLY A 85 -1.82 -2.44 -12.04
N ILE A 86 -1.31 -3.35 -11.23
CA ILE A 86 -1.97 -3.81 -10.01
C ILE A 86 -1.01 -3.63 -8.83
N GLY A 87 -1.44 -2.90 -7.81
CA GLY A 87 -0.70 -2.70 -6.57
C GLY A 87 -1.49 -3.16 -5.36
N ARG A 88 -0.86 -3.87 -4.43
CA ARG A 88 -1.42 -4.17 -3.12
C ARG A 88 -0.81 -3.26 -2.08
N LEU A 89 -1.63 -2.37 -1.51
CA LEU A 89 -1.22 -1.44 -0.47
C LEU A 89 -1.66 -1.98 0.90
N LYS A 90 -0.69 -2.14 1.80
CA LYS A 90 -0.92 -2.56 3.19
C LYS A 90 -0.18 -1.60 4.12
N GLY A 91 -0.92 -0.72 4.80
CA GLY A 91 -0.30 0.40 5.52
C GLY A 91 0.39 1.34 4.54
N THR A 92 1.69 1.52 4.69
CA THR A 92 2.55 2.33 3.79
C THR A 92 3.28 1.48 2.75
N HIS A 93 3.17 0.15 2.83
CA HIS A 93 3.88 -0.76 1.94
C HIS A 93 3.07 -1.05 0.68
N LEU A 94 3.61 -0.64 -0.47
CA LEU A 94 3.10 -0.95 -1.80
C LEU A 94 3.86 -2.14 -2.39
N HIS A 95 3.13 -3.19 -2.72
CA HIS A 95 3.63 -4.34 -3.47
C HIS A 95 3.00 -4.33 -4.86
N LEU A 96 3.82 -4.16 -5.89
CA LEU A 96 3.38 -4.20 -7.29
C LEU A 96 3.35 -5.64 -7.79
N LEU A 97 2.31 -5.98 -8.54
CA LEU A 97 2.25 -7.19 -9.35
C LEU A 97 2.82 -6.91 -10.75
N PRO A 98 3.22 -7.94 -11.51
CA PRO A 98 3.61 -7.76 -12.89
C PRO A 98 2.50 -7.07 -13.70
N ASN A 99 2.89 -6.11 -14.54
CA ASN A 99 1.96 -5.40 -15.40
C ASN A 99 1.29 -6.36 -16.39
N LEU A 100 0.00 -6.21 -16.60
CA LEU A 100 -0.76 -6.99 -17.55
C LEU A 100 -0.96 -6.19 -18.83
N TYR A 101 -0.77 -6.84 -19.97
CA TYR A 101 -0.91 -6.20 -21.27
C TYR A 101 -2.08 -6.79 -22.04
N SER A 102 -2.89 -5.93 -22.62
CA SER A 102 -4.09 -6.34 -23.35
C SER A 102 -3.78 -7.06 -24.68
N GLY A 103 -2.56 -6.90 -25.18
CA GLY A 103 -2.19 -7.38 -26.52
C GLY A 103 -2.79 -6.56 -27.65
N SER A 104 -3.43 -5.42 -27.35
CA SER A 104 -3.90 -4.47 -28.35
C SER A 104 -2.70 -3.77 -28.98
N SER A 105 -2.07 -4.36 -29.97
CA SER A 105 -1.06 -3.70 -30.78
C SER A 105 -1.74 -2.74 -31.74
N GLY A 106 -1.19 -1.49 -31.80
CA GLY A 106 -1.76 -0.35 -32.52
C GLY A 106 -2.24 -0.60 -33.94
N LYS A 107 -2.87 0.37 -34.52
CA LYS A 107 -3.68 0.46 -35.77
C LYS A 107 -3.29 -0.36 -37.01
N ARG A 108 -2.17 -1.12 -37.00
CA ARG A 108 -1.63 -1.81 -38.18
C ARG A 108 -2.01 -3.30 -38.29
N TYR A 109 -2.54 -3.93 -37.26
CA TYR A 109 -2.94 -5.33 -37.32
C TYR A 109 -4.37 -5.49 -36.81
N LYS A 110 -5.24 -6.18 -37.58
CA LYS A 110 -6.54 -6.68 -37.10
C LYS A 110 -6.27 -7.74 -36.04
N SER A 111 -6.07 -7.33 -34.80
CA SER A 111 -6.04 -8.27 -33.68
C SER A 111 -7.48 -8.64 -33.36
N ASN A 112 -7.76 -9.91 -33.17
CA ASN A 112 -9.01 -10.40 -32.55
C ASN A 112 -9.05 -10.02 -31.06
N PHE A 113 -8.75 -8.76 -30.77
CA PHE A 113 -8.71 -8.24 -29.42
C PHE A 113 -10.12 -8.23 -28.82
N LYS A 114 -10.33 -9.06 -27.80
CA LYS A 114 -11.53 -9.02 -26.98
C LYS A 114 -11.15 -8.42 -25.62
N ILE A 115 -11.65 -7.26 -25.33
CA ILE A 115 -11.38 -6.54 -24.07
C ILE A 115 -11.81 -7.37 -22.86
N GLU A 116 -12.83 -8.21 -23.03
CA GLU A 116 -13.32 -9.10 -21.99
C GLU A 116 -12.26 -10.12 -21.52
N LYS A 117 -11.46 -10.65 -22.46
CA LYS A 117 -10.36 -11.56 -22.10
C LYS A 117 -9.32 -10.83 -21.24
N PHE A 118 -8.96 -9.62 -21.63
CA PHE A 118 -8.05 -8.79 -20.82
C PHE A 118 -8.63 -8.50 -19.43
N PHE A 119 -9.92 -8.21 -19.34
CA PHE A 119 -10.59 -8.01 -18.04
C PHE A 119 -10.60 -9.29 -17.21
N ASP A 120 -10.78 -10.45 -17.81
CA ASP A 120 -10.71 -11.73 -17.09
C ASP A 120 -9.29 -12.03 -16.59
N ASP A 121 -8.24 -11.69 -17.35
CA ASP A 121 -6.84 -11.80 -16.91
C ASP A 121 -6.58 -10.87 -15.69
N VAL A 122 -7.07 -9.63 -15.73
CA VAL A 122 -6.99 -8.68 -14.61
C VAL A 122 -7.73 -9.23 -13.38
N ILE A 123 -8.93 -9.77 -13.54
CA ILE A 123 -9.70 -10.40 -12.46
C ILE A 123 -8.95 -11.60 -11.86
N GLY A 124 -8.31 -12.42 -12.70
CA GLY A 124 -7.47 -13.51 -12.25
C GLY A 124 -6.32 -13.05 -11.36
N ALA A 125 -5.62 -12.00 -11.78
CA ALA A 125 -4.53 -11.40 -11.00
C ALA A 125 -5.03 -10.78 -9.68
N ILE A 126 -6.15 -10.06 -9.69
CA ILE A 126 -6.76 -9.54 -8.45
C ILE A 126 -7.12 -10.70 -7.51
N SER A 127 -7.73 -11.75 -8.03
CA SER A 127 -8.20 -12.90 -7.25
C SER A 127 -7.08 -13.62 -6.53
N SER A 128 -5.87 -13.63 -7.10
CA SER A 128 -4.69 -14.25 -6.49
C SER A 128 -4.18 -13.54 -5.24
N VAL A 129 -4.48 -12.24 -5.10
CA VAL A 129 -4.00 -11.40 -3.98
C VAL A 129 -5.13 -10.86 -3.12
N ALA A 130 -6.37 -11.00 -3.56
CA ALA A 130 -7.53 -10.45 -2.87
C ALA A 130 -7.91 -11.30 -1.65
N GLU A 131 -8.07 -10.62 -0.52
CA GLU A 131 -8.66 -11.15 0.71
C GLU A 131 -10.10 -10.67 0.84
N LYS A 132 -10.88 -11.32 1.71
CA LYS A 132 -12.25 -10.89 1.99
C LYS A 132 -12.29 -9.44 2.50
N ASP A 133 -13.26 -8.67 2.04
CA ASP A 133 -13.49 -7.27 2.41
C ASP A 133 -12.38 -6.29 1.97
N ASN A 134 -11.51 -6.68 1.00
CA ASN A 134 -10.57 -5.73 0.41
C ASN A 134 -11.34 -4.62 -0.34
N LEU A 135 -10.87 -3.38 -0.19
CA LEU A 135 -11.28 -2.27 -1.05
C LEU A 135 -10.38 -2.22 -2.28
N VAL A 136 -10.99 -2.41 -3.44
CA VAL A 136 -10.34 -2.34 -4.75
C VAL A 136 -10.64 -0.98 -5.38
N ILE A 137 -9.61 -0.19 -5.62
CA ILE A 137 -9.70 1.16 -6.18
C ILE A 137 -9.27 1.10 -7.63
N ILE A 138 -10.18 1.46 -8.54
CA ILE A 138 -9.97 1.43 -9.99
C ILE A 138 -9.82 2.86 -10.51
N PHE A 139 -8.78 3.12 -11.25
CA PHE A 139 -8.50 4.39 -11.89
C PHE A 139 -7.73 4.21 -13.20
N GLY A 140 -7.44 5.29 -13.89
CA GLY A 140 -6.72 5.29 -15.15
C GLY A 140 -7.38 6.23 -16.16
N PRO A 141 -6.79 6.41 -17.36
CA PRO A 141 -7.30 7.29 -18.39
C PRO A 141 -8.60 6.79 -19.03
N GLY A 142 -9.37 7.71 -19.56
CA GLY A 142 -10.55 7.42 -20.38
C GLY A 142 -11.64 6.60 -19.69
N GLU A 143 -12.41 5.86 -20.47
CA GLU A 143 -13.60 5.13 -20.04
C GLU A 143 -13.32 3.64 -19.69
N THR A 144 -12.10 3.15 -19.89
CA THR A 144 -11.76 1.73 -19.66
C THR A 144 -11.99 1.33 -18.20
N LYS A 145 -11.66 2.21 -17.25
CA LYS A 145 -11.91 2.02 -15.82
C LYS A 145 -13.39 1.77 -15.50
N LYS A 146 -14.31 2.50 -16.15
CA LYS A 146 -15.76 2.31 -15.95
C LYS A 146 -16.27 1.04 -16.63
N LYS A 147 -15.76 0.71 -17.82
CA LYS A 147 -16.07 -0.55 -18.51
C LYS A 147 -15.62 -1.75 -17.68
N PHE A 148 -14.40 -1.68 -17.13
CA PHE A 148 -13.90 -2.72 -16.24
C PHE A 148 -14.73 -2.84 -14.97
N TYR A 149 -15.08 -1.73 -14.32
CA TYR A 149 -15.96 -1.73 -13.14
C TYR A 149 -17.30 -2.40 -13.44
N ASN A 150 -17.96 -2.04 -14.53
CA ASN A 150 -19.24 -2.63 -14.94
C ASN A 150 -19.12 -4.14 -15.27
N TYR A 151 -17.95 -4.55 -15.74
CA TYR A 151 -17.66 -5.95 -16.03
C TYR A 151 -17.40 -6.75 -14.75
N VAL A 152 -16.52 -6.27 -13.88
CA VAL A 152 -16.14 -6.97 -12.64
C VAL A 152 -17.28 -7.05 -11.64
N SER A 153 -18.19 -6.05 -11.62
CA SER A 153 -19.36 -6.03 -10.74
C SER A 153 -20.34 -7.19 -10.99
N LYS A 154 -20.23 -7.88 -12.12
CA LYS A 154 -21.03 -9.05 -12.49
C LYS A 154 -20.31 -10.38 -12.24
N LYS A 155 -19.10 -10.35 -11.69
CA LYS A 155 -18.26 -11.52 -11.45
C LYS A 155 -18.25 -11.91 -9.98
N PRO A 156 -18.02 -13.18 -9.63
CA PRO A 156 -18.04 -13.64 -8.23
C PRO A 156 -17.09 -12.90 -7.28
N ILE A 157 -16.05 -12.28 -7.81
CA ILE A 157 -15.11 -11.49 -7.00
C ILE A 157 -15.78 -10.25 -6.37
N ALA A 158 -16.89 -9.77 -6.94
CA ALA A 158 -17.67 -8.65 -6.38
C ALA A 158 -18.33 -8.99 -5.05
N ASP A 159 -18.58 -10.27 -4.77
CA ASP A 159 -19.09 -10.74 -3.48
C ASP A 159 -17.99 -10.77 -2.40
N LYS A 160 -16.73 -10.83 -2.83
CA LYS A 160 -15.57 -10.93 -1.96
C LYS A 160 -14.93 -9.56 -1.65
N CYS A 161 -14.99 -8.62 -2.58
CA CYS A 161 -14.29 -7.34 -2.54
C CYS A 161 -15.26 -6.18 -2.83
N GLN A 162 -14.95 -5.01 -2.26
CA GLN A 162 -15.66 -3.77 -2.57
C GLN A 162 -14.88 -3.04 -3.68
N PHE A 163 -15.56 -2.68 -4.77
CA PHE A 163 -14.96 -1.96 -5.89
C PHE A 163 -15.37 -0.49 -5.89
N LYS A 164 -14.42 0.40 -6.13
CA LYS A 164 -14.66 1.84 -6.25
C LYS A 164 -13.86 2.41 -7.43
N VAL A 165 -14.52 3.18 -8.29
CA VAL A 165 -13.86 3.96 -9.34
C VAL A 165 -13.54 5.34 -8.82
N ILE A 166 -12.35 5.84 -9.12
CA ILE A 166 -11.96 7.23 -8.88
C ILE A 166 -11.52 7.90 -10.19
N GLU A 167 -11.70 9.20 -10.26
CA GLU A 167 -11.31 10.06 -11.38
C GLU A 167 -10.06 10.87 -11.02
N GLY A 168 -9.49 11.56 -12.01
CA GLY A 168 -8.37 12.49 -11.80
C GLY A 168 -6.98 11.85 -11.90
N ILE A 169 -6.88 10.56 -12.27
CA ILE A 169 -5.63 9.89 -12.61
C ILE A 169 -5.68 9.51 -14.09
N ASP A 170 -4.83 10.12 -14.88
CA ASP A 170 -4.81 9.98 -16.35
C ASP A 170 -3.65 9.10 -16.86
N SER A 171 -3.13 8.24 -15.99
CA SER A 171 -2.10 7.25 -16.30
C SER A 171 -2.60 5.84 -16.01
N GLY A 172 -2.33 4.90 -16.92
CA GLY A 172 -2.56 3.45 -16.76
C GLY A 172 -1.31 2.74 -16.27
N GLY A 173 -1.38 1.42 -16.15
CA GLY A 173 -0.25 0.58 -15.84
C GLY A 173 0.43 0.88 -14.49
N GLU A 174 1.68 0.50 -14.37
CA GLU A 174 2.49 0.74 -13.16
C GLU A 174 2.66 2.25 -12.88
N ASP A 175 2.80 3.06 -13.92
CA ASP A 175 2.92 4.52 -13.79
C ASP A 175 1.69 5.13 -13.11
N GLY A 176 0.49 4.64 -13.44
CA GLY A 176 -0.74 5.07 -12.78
C GLY A 176 -0.75 4.75 -11.29
N ILE A 177 -0.23 3.59 -10.88
CA ILE A 177 -0.10 3.24 -9.47
C ILE A 177 0.85 4.21 -8.76
N HIS A 178 1.99 4.53 -9.37
CA HIS A 178 2.95 5.48 -8.80
C HIS A 178 2.40 6.91 -8.70
N VAL A 179 1.62 7.36 -9.67
CA VAL A 179 0.95 8.67 -9.61
C VAL A 179 -0.07 8.72 -8.46
N PHE A 180 -0.83 7.64 -8.26
CA PHE A 180 -1.83 7.56 -7.19
C PHE A 180 -1.21 7.55 -5.78
N THR A 181 -0.02 7.01 -5.62
CA THR A 181 0.62 6.81 -4.30
C THR A 181 1.57 7.94 -3.88
N LYS A 182 1.79 8.95 -4.73
CA LYS A 182 2.54 10.18 -4.40
C LYS A 182 1.66 11.18 -3.68
#